data_540d4a8ee517ca96cc4b488d00f4bb71
#
_entry.id   540d4a8ee517ca96cc4b488d00f4bb71
#
_cell.length_a   1.000
_cell.length_b   1.000
_cell.length_c   1.000
_cell.angle_alpha   90.00
_cell.angle_beta   90.00
_cell.angle_gamma   90.00
#
_symmetry.space_group_name_H-M   'P 1'
#
loop_
_entity.id
_entity.type
_entity.pdbx_description
1 polymer ?
#
loop_
_entity_poly.entity_id
_entity_poly.type
_entity_poly.pdbx_seq_one_letter_code
_entity_poly.pdbx_strand_id
1 'polypeptide(L)'
;MGSIKRDERIRLKDGRLMTLDAAELGDGKFEVMLYDPKSGLEMDVVLTPTEAEALDEFERLRKEWHHPEAMPAELKGQYRKLAEDLKAALAYGLERKGDDDGGTCNFDAPSLHLPGWQRKKVEAAAEYAGLGCFVWNLWGSKSYVFSLPMGCGVGQGMTRTKAAEAMREYLEGLGYDAMTYCQAD
;
A
#
# COMPACT_ATOMS: atom_id res chain seq x y z
N MET A 1 -5.58 -26.24 -24.87
CA MET A 1 -4.69 -26.09 -23.71
C MET A 1 -4.36 -24.61 -23.59
N GLY A 2 -4.75 -23.95 -22.53
CA GLY A 2 -4.45 -22.54 -22.36
C GLY A 2 -3.01 -22.37 -21.88
N SER A 3 -2.25 -21.54 -22.57
CA SER A 3 -0.91 -21.19 -22.11
C SER A 3 -1.02 -20.44 -20.79
N ILE A 4 -0.19 -20.79 -19.80
CA ILE A 4 -0.05 -19.96 -18.61
C ILE A 4 0.48 -18.61 -19.07
N LYS A 5 -0.21 -17.55 -18.67
CA LYS A 5 0.39 -16.24 -18.58
C LYS A 5 0.06 -15.71 -17.19
N ARG A 6 1.04 -15.69 -16.32
CA ARG A 6 0.92 -15.11 -14.97
C ARG A 6 2.00 -14.06 -14.79
N ASP A 7 1.58 -12.85 -14.47
CA ASP A 7 2.49 -11.76 -14.15
C ASP A 7 2.07 -11.10 -12.83
N GLU A 8 3.04 -10.81 -11.98
CA GLU A 8 2.83 -10.14 -10.70
C GLU A 8 3.93 -9.11 -10.47
N ARG A 9 3.55 -7.93 -9.96
CA ARG A 9 4.53 -6.97 -9.47
C ARG A 9 4.92 -7.31 -8.05
N ILE A 10 6.21 -7.53 -7.83
CA ILE A 10 6.75 -7.82 -6.51
C ILE A 10 7.68 -6.70 -6.05
N ARG A 11 7.74 -6.48 -4.76
CA ARG A 11 8.63 -5.50 -4.14
C ARG A 11 9.82 -6.20 -3.51
N LEU A 12 11.02 -5.84 -3.94
CA LEU A 12 12.25 -6.36 -3.36
C LEU A 12 12.54 -5.76 -1.98
N LYS A 13 13.44 -6.38 -1.23
CA LYS A 13 13.90 -5.92 0.09
C LYS A 13 14.46 -4.48 0.07
N ASP A 14 15.05 -4.05 -1.03
CA ASP A 14 15.55 -2.68 -1.23
C ASP A 14 14.46 -1.68 -1.68
N GLY A 15 13.21 -2.12 -1.77
CA GLY A 15 12.04 -1.33 -2.13
C GLY A 15 11.79 -1.18 -3.63
N ARG A 16 12.65 -1.70 -4.52
CA ARG A 16 12.41 -1.68 -5.97
C ARG A 16 11.23 -2.57 -6.34
N LEU A 17 10.48 -2.15 -7.35
CA LEU A 17 9.43 -2.95 -7.97
C LEU A 17 10.00 -3.70 -9.16
N MET A 18 9.79 -5.02 -9.17
CA MET A 18 10.13 -5.92 -10.26
C MET A 18 8.86 -6.59 -10.79
N THR A 19 8.95 -7.20 -11.95
CA THR A 19 7.92 -8.10 -12.48
C THR A 19 8.40 -9.53 -12.37
N LEU A 20 7.57 -10.38 -11.76
CA LEU A 20 7.72 -11.82 -11.80
C LEU A 20 6.71 -12.35 -12.81
N ASP A 21 7.19 -13.01 -13.85
CA ASP A 21 6.40 -13.51 -14.97
C ASP A 21 6.59 -15.01 -15.13
N ALA A 22 5.55 -15.71 -15.56
CA ALA A 22 5.61 -17.10 -15.96
C ALA A 22 4.87 -17.27 -17.30
N ALA A 23 5.57 -17.74 -18.31
CA ALA A 23 5.05 -17.87 -19.67
C ALA A 23 5.43 -19.21 -20.32
N GLU A 24 4.57 -19.71 -21.19
CA GLU A 24 4.87 -20.83 -22.07
C GLU A 24 5.71 -20.33 -23.25
N LEU A 25 6.82 -21.01 -23.51
CA LEU A 25 7.63 -20.82 -24.71
C LEU A 25 7.08 -21.67 -25.85
N GLY A 26 7.33 -21.26 -27.10
CA GLY A 26 6.78 -21.92 -28.30
C GLY A 26 7.23 -23.37 -28.53
N ASP A 27 8.16 -23.89 -27.74
CA ASP A 27 8.67 -25.27 -27.79
C ASP A 27 8.05 -26.18 -26.70
N GLY A 28 7.01 -25.71 -26.01
CA GLY A 28 6.33 -26.46 -24.95
C GLY A 28 7.06 -26.45 -23.61
N LYS A 29 8.09 -25.64 -23.46
CA LYS A 29 8.73 -25.34 -22.19
C LYS A 29 8.11 -24.08 -21.57
N PHE A 30 8.40 -23.88 -20.30
CA PHE A 30 7.93 -22.72 -19.55
C PHE A 30 9.13 -21.94 -19.01
N GLU A 31 8.99 -20.65 -19.01
CA GLU A 31 9.96 -19.72 -18.44
C GLU A 31 9.34 -19.00 -17.24
N VAL A 32 10.07 -18.94 -16.14
CA VAL A 32 9.74 -18.07 -15.01
C VAL A 32 10.84 -17.05 -14.86
N MET A 33 10.51 -15.78 -14.91
CA MET A 33 11.48 -14.70 -14.99
C MET A 33 11.16 -13.59 -13.99
N LEU A 34 12.21 -13.15 -13.26
CA LEU A 34 12.18 -11.94 -12.44
C LEU A 34 12.99 -10.85 -13.12
N TYR A 35 12.34 -9.76 -13.53
CA TYR A 35 13.00 -8.68 -14.26
C TYR A 35 12.51 -7.28 -13.88
N ASP A 36 13.35 -6.27 -14.13
CA ASP A 36 12.97 -4.87 -14.03
C ASP A 36 12.22 -4.43 -15.29
N PRO A 37 10.93 -4.09 -15.21
CA PRO A 37 10.14 -3.73 -16.40
C PRO A 37 10.58 -2.42 -17.05
N LYS A 38 11.42 -1.61 -16.40
CA LYS A 38 11.92 -0.34 -16.95
C LYS A 38 13.22 -0.51 -17.73
N SER A 39 14.15 -1.29 -17.23
CA SER A 39 15.47 -1.52 -17.85
C SER A 39 15.53 -2.82 -18.64
N GLY A 40 14.58 -3.75 -18.43
CA GLY A 40 14.63 -5.11 -18.97
C GLY A 40 15.72 -5.97 -18.32
N LEU A 41 16.35 -5.50 -17.21
CA LEU A 41 17.38 -6.27 -16.52
C LEU A 41 16.75 -7.50 -15.86
N GLU A 42 17.17 -8.67 -16.28
CA GLU A 42 16.81 -9.96 -15.70
C GLU A 42 17.64 -10.20 -14.44
N MET A 43 16.98 -10.61 -13.36
CA MET A 43 17.63 -10.96 -12.10
C MET A 43 17.66 -12.48 -11.88
N ASP A 44 16.61 -13.15 -12.32
CA ASP A 44 16.48 -14.60 -12.20
C ASP A 44 15.65 -15.13 -13.37
N VAL A 45 16.10 -16.20 -14.01
CA VAL A 45 15.39 -16.84 -15.13
C VAL A 45 15.51 -18.35 -14.96
N VAL A 46 14.38 -19.03 -14.87
CA VAL A 46 14.31 -20.47 -14.72
C VAL A 46 13.47 -21.07 -15.84
N LEU A 47 14.04 -22.05 -16.53
CA LEU A 47 13.34 -22.85 -17.53
C LEU A 47 12.84 -24.15 -16.91
N THR A 48 11.57 -24.46 -17.09
CA THR A 48 10.94 -25.67 -16.59
C THR A 48 10.27 -26.47 -17.71
N PRO A 49 10.26 -27.80 -17.63
CA PRO A 49 9.68 -28.64 -18.68
C PRO A 49 8.15 -28.76 -18.61
N THR A 50 7.54 -28.37 -17.48
CA THR A 50 6.09 -28.51 -17.27
C THR A 50 5.47 -27.26 -16.65
N GLU A 51 4.17 -27.07 -16.90
CA GLU A 51 3.37 -26.01 -16.31
C GLU A 51 3.38 -26.06 -14.77
N ALA A 52 3.25 -27.25 -14.19
CA ALA A 52 3.22 -27.43 -12.74
C ALA A 52 4.54 -26.97 -12.09
N GLU A 53 5.68 -27.34 -12.68
CA GLU A 53 6.99 -26.91 -12.19
C GLU A 53 7.19 -25.40 -12.36
N ALA A 54 6.66 -24.80 -13.42
CA ALA A 54 6.71 -23.34 -13.59
C ALA A 54 5.89 -22.62 -12.52
N LEU A 55 4.72 -23.12 -12.16
CA LEU A 55 3.91 -22.54 -11.08
C LEU A 55 4.58 -22.69 -9.71
N ASP A 56 5.17 -23.85 -9.42
CA ASP A 56 5.90 -24.08 -8.18
C ASP A 56 7.11 -23.12 -8.07
N GLU A 57 7.84 -22.95 -9.17
CA GLU A 57 8.98 -22.07 -9.26
C GLU A 57 8.58 -20.58 -9.12
N PHE A 58 7.45 -20.18 -9.73
CA PHE A 58 6.88 -18.85 -9.56
C PHE A 58 6.59 -18.56 -8.08
N GLU A 59 5.91 -19.48 -7.38
CA GLU A 59 5.61 -19.29 -5.95
C GLU A 59 6.88 -19.32 -5.08
N ARG A 60 7.90 -20.11 -5.46
CA ARG A 60 9.20 -20.12 -4.79
C ARG A 60 9.87 -18.75 -4.91
N LEU A 61 10.02 -18.22 -6.14
CA LEU A 61 10.63 -16.90 -6.39
C LEU A 61 9.82 -15.78 -5.75
N ARG A 62 8.49 -15.86 -5.83
CA ARG A 62 7.62 -14.91 -5.16
C ARG A 62 7.88 -14.86 -3.66
N LYS A 63 7.94 -16.00 -3.00
CA LYS A 63 8.20 -16.11 -1.55
C LYS A 63 9.59 -15.62 -1.17
N GLU A 64 10.59 -15.87 -2.01
CA GLU A 64 11.98 -15.48 -1.78
C GLU A 64 12.20 -13.97 -1.96
N TRP A 65 11.62 -13.40 -3.03
CA TRP A 65 11.93 -12.03 -3.46
C TRP A 65 10.89 -10.98 -3.06
N HIS A 66 9.64 -11.37 -2.75
CA HIS A 66 8.59 -10.41 -2.43
C HIS A 66 8.62 -10.01 -0.97
N HIS A 67 8.95 -8.74 -0.73
CA HIS A 67 8.95 -8.06 0.57
C HIS A 67 7.90 -6.93 0.56
N PRO A 68 6.62 -7.22 0.73
CA PRO A 68 5.56 -6.21 0.69
C PRO A 68 5.71 -5.15 1.77
N GLU A 69 6.39 -5.49 2.88
CA GLU A 69 6.70 -4.59 3.99
C GLU A 69 7.86 -3.62 3.70
N ALA A 70 8.61 -3.84 2.61
CA ALA A 70 9.74 -2.97 2.26
C ALA A 70 9.26 -1.59 1.83
N MET A 71 9.96 -0.56 2.32
CA MET A 71 9.68 0.83 1.92
C MET A 71 9.91 1.02 0.42
N PRO A 72 8.96 1.64 -0.33
CA PRO A 72 9.18 1.97 -1.73
C PRO A 72 10.44 2.79 -1.96
N ALA A 73 11.30 2.36 -2.89
CA ALA A 73 12.60 3.00 -3.15
C ALA A 73 12.49 4.45 -3.64
N GLU A 74 11.35 4.82 -4.23
CA GLU A 74 11.03 6.17 -4.66
C GLU A 74 10.67 7.12 -3.50
N LEU A 75 10.31 6.59 -2.31
CA LEU A 75 10.01 7.39 -1.14
C LEU A 75 11.29 7.81 -0.44
N LYS A 76 11.67 9.09 -0.59
CA LYS A 76 12.87 9.68 0.00
C LYS A 76 12.51 10.96 0.77
N GLY A 77 13.35 11.33 1.74
CA GLY A 77 13.19 12.56 2.51
C GLY A 77 11.82 12.65 3.18
N GLN A 78 11.11 13.76 2.96
CA GLN A 78 9.80 14.02 3.57
C GLN A 78 8.74 12.95 3.25
N TYR A 79 8.77 12.32 2.07
CA TYR A 79 7.79 11.27 1.71
C TYR A 79 8.05 9.96 2.43
N ARG A 80 9.31 9.63 2.69
CA ARG A 80 9.68 8.49 3.54
C ARG A 80 9.22 8.72 4.97
N LYS A 81 9.50 9.92 5.50
CA LYS A 81 9.03 10.30 6.83
C LYS A 81 7.50 10.22 6.92
N LEU A 82 6.77 10.77 5.95
CA LEU A 82 5.30 10.69 5.90
C LEU A 82 4.82 9.23 5.93
N ALA A 83 5.45 8.34 5.16
CA ALA A 83 5.08 6.92 5.11
C ALA A 83 5.26 6.22 6.47
N GLU A 84 6.36 6.50 7.16
CA GLU A 84 6.65 6.00 8.51
C GLU A 84 5.68 6.57 9.54
N ASP A 85 5.42 7.87 9.48
CA ASP A 85 4.50 8.58 10.40
C ASP A 85 3.05 8.11 10.22
N LEU A 86 2.58 7.92 8.99
CA LEU A 86 1.24 7.39 8.70
C LEU A 86 1.08 5.95 9.20
N LYS A 87 2.11 5.12 9.03
CA LYS A 87 2.10 3.73 9.54
C LYS A 87 2.03 3.71 11.07
N ALA A 88 2.78 4.57 11.73
CA ALA A 88 2.75 4.71 13.17
C ALA A 88 1.40 5.29 13.66
N ALA A 89 0.86 6.28 12.96
CA ALA A 89 -0.45 6.85 13.26
C ALA A 89 -1.57 5.81 13.14
N LEU A 90 -1.53 4.96 12.09
CA LEU A 90 -2.49 3.86 11.94
C LEU A 90 -2.43 2.90 13.14
N ALA A 91 -1.24 2.47 13.53
CA ALA A 91 -1.06 1.61 14.70
C ALA A 91 -1.61 2.25 15.97
N TYR A 92 -1.28 3.54 16.20
CA TYR A 92 -1.78 4.32 17.33
C TYR A 92 -3.31 4.45 17.34
N GLY A 93 -3.92 4.69 16.18
CA GLY A 93 -5.37 4.77 16.02
C GLY A 93 -6.07 3.44 16.31
N LEU A 94 -5.51 2.33 15.79
CA LEU A 94 -6.07 0.99 16.00
C LEU A 94 -6.02 0.54 17.48
N GLU A 95 -5.01 0.95 18.24
CA GLU A 95 -4.95 0.70 19.70
C GLU A 95 -6.03 1.46 20.46
N ARG A 96 -6.51 2.61 19.95
CA ARG A 96 -7.43 3.53 20.63
C ARG A 96 -8.85 3.53 20.09
N LYS A 97 -9.15 2.71 19.09
CA LYS A 97 -10.47 2.61 18.46
C LYS A 97 -11.60 2.23 19.43
N GLY A 98 -11.26 1.55 20.55
CA GLY A 98 -12.23 0.93 21.44
C GLY A 98 -12.95 -0.27 20.82
N ASP A 99 -13.91 -0.81 21.54
CA ASP A 99 -14.65 -2.03 21.14
C ASP A 99 -16.12 -1.75 20.79
N ASP A 100 -16.63 -0.55 21.08
CA ASP A 100 -18.00 -0.14 20.80
C ASP A 100 -18.07 0.46 19.39
N ASP A 101 -18.71 -0.26 18.47
CA ASP A 101 -18.95 0.16 17.09
C ASP A 101 -20.38 0.67 16.87
N GLY A 102 -21.08 1.08 17.95
CA GLY A 102 -22.38 1.75 17.87
C GLY A 102 -22.30 3.09 17.11
N GLY A 103 -23.45 3.63 16.74
CA GLY A 103 -23.56 4.91 16.05
C GLY A 103 -23.93 4.78 14.58
N THR A 104 -23.77 5.89 13.83
CA THR A 104 -24.05 5.95 12.39
C THR A 104 -22.88 5.42 11.57
N CYS A 105 -23.18 5.01 10.35
CA CYS A 105 -22.16 4.64 9.37
C CYS A 105 -21.34 5.88 8.98
N ASN A 106 -20.03 5.87 9.28
CA ASN A 106 -19.13 6.99 9.07
C ASN A 106 -17.94 6.58 8.20
N PHE A 107 -17.51 7.49 7.33
CA PHE A 107 -16.27 7.37 6.57
C PHE A 107 -15.14 8.23 7.16
N ASP A 108 -15.14 8.38 8.49
CA ASP A 108 -14.16 9.23 9.15
C ASP A 108 -12.73 8.76 8.90
N ALA A 109 -11.86 9.73 8.64
CA ALA A 109 -10.46 9.51 8.31
C ALA A 109 -9.61 10.74 8.68
N PRO A 110 -8.34 10.59 9.05
CA PRO A 110 -7.45 11.72 9.18
C PRO A 110 -7.16 12.34 7.82
N SER A 111 -6.99 13.65 7.78
CA SER A 111 -6.58 14.38 6.59
C SER A 111 -5.42 15.32 6.89
N LEU A 112 -4.53 15.52 5.92
CA LEU A 112 -3.38 16.42 6.04
C LEU A 112 -3.41 17.48 4.95
N HIS A 113 -3.16 18.73 5.33
CA HIS A 113 -2.87 19.81 4.41
C HIS A 113 -1.38 19.80 4.08
N LEU A 114 -1.03 19.39 2.84
CA LEU A 114 0.36 19.23 2.38
C LEU A 114 0.60 20.07 1.12
N PRO A 115 0.71 21.41 1.25
CA PRO A 115 0.89 22.30 0.11
C PRO A 115 2.22 22.02 -0.60
N GLY A 116 2.18 21.93 -1.94
CA GLY A 116 3.37 21.66 -2.76
C GLY A 116 3.85 20.20 -2.81
N TRP A 117 3.19 19.30 -2.09
CA TRP A 117 3.57 17.88 -2.13
C TRP A 117 3.07 17.19 -3.41
N GLN A 118 3.88 16.26 -3.94
CA GLN A 118 3.54 15.51 -5.14
C GLN A 118 2.53 14.41 -4.83
N ARG A 119 1.34 14.51 -5.42
CA ARG A 119 0.22 13.59 -5.18
C ARG A 119 0.61 12.11 -5.26
N LYS A 120 1.27 11.68 -6.33
CA LYS A 120 1.68 10.28 -6.52
C LYS A 120 2.59 9.76 -5.39
N LYS A 121 3.45 10.61 -4.84
CA LYS A 121 4.33 10.22 -3.74
C LYS A 121 3.61 10.19 -2.39
N VAL A 122 2.60 11.06 -2.19
CA VAL A 122 1.74 10.99 -1.00
C VAL A 122 0.86 9.72 -1.05
N GLU A 123 0.29 9.40 -2.22
CA GLU A 123 -0.46 8.17 -2.43
C GLU A 123 0.41 6.92 -2.17
N ALA A 124 1.65 6.90 -2.68
CA ALA A 124 2.58 5.80 -2.41
C ALA A 124 2.99 5.69 -0.92
N ALA A 125 3.11 6.82 -0.22
CA ALA A 125 3.35 6.82 1.23
C ALA A 125 2.17 6.24 2.02
N ALA A 126 0.94 6.59 1.63
CA ALA A 126 -0.27 6.06 2.23
C ALA A 126 -0.42 4.55 1.97
N GLU A 127 -0.20 4.12 0.73
CA GLU A 127 -0.22 2.70 0.35
C GLU A 127 0.77 1.88 1.18
N TYR A 128 2.01 2.37 1.35
CA TYR A 128 2.99 1.72 2.22
C TYR A 128 2.52 1.62 3.67
N ALA A 129 1.81 2.63 4.17
CA ALA A 129 1.23 2.62 5.52
C ALA A 129 -0.01 1.73 5.65
N GLY A 130 -0.49 1.15 4.54
CA GLY A 130 -1.72 0.35 4.52
C GLY A 130 -3.00 1.18 4.49
N LEU A 131 -2.92 2.45 4.07
CA LEU A 131 -4.04 3.39 4.01
C LEU A 131 -4.45 3.66 2.56
N GLY A 132 -5.74 3.86 2.33
CA GLY A 132 -6.20 4.50 1.10
C GLY A 132 -5.87 6.00 1.12
N CYS A 133 -5.77 6.63 -0.07
CA CYS A 133 -5.52 8.06 -0.17
C CYS A 133 -6.33 8.69 -1.29
N PHE A 134 -7.02 9.79 -0.98
CA PHE A 134 -7.67 10.62 -1.99
C PHE A 134 -7.52 12.11 -1.65
N VAL A 135 -7.69 12.95 -2.66
CA VAL A 135 -7.65 14.41 -2.48
C VAL A 135 -9.04 14.93 -2.27
N TRP A 136 -9.21 15.72 -1.21
CA TRP A 136 -10.43 16.44 -0.92
C TRP A 136 -10.17 17.96 -0.98
N ASN A 137 -11.11 18.69 -1.57
CA ASN A 137 -11.06 20.14 -1.65
C ASN A 137 -12.07 20.74 -0.68
N LEU A 138 -11.58 21.37 0.39
CA LEU A 138 -12.43 22.12 1.32
C LEU A 138 -12.11 23.60 1.14
N TRP A 139 -13.11 24.39 0.70
CA TRP A 139 -13.02 25.84 0.56
C TRP A 139 -11.77 26.36 -0.18
N GLY A 140 -11.36 25.65 -1.25
CA GLY A 140 -10.21 26.02 -2.06
C GLY A 140 -8.89 25.50 -1.56
N SER A 141 -8.83 24.85 -0.41
CA SER A 141 -7.66 24.16 0.11
C SER A 141 -7.70 22.66 -0.22
N LYS A 142 -6.59 22.14 -0.72
CA LYS A 142 -6.44 20.71 -1.01
C LYS A 142 -5.88 19.99 0.19
N SER A 143 -6.61 19.00 0.69
CA SER A 143 -6.14 18.09 1.72
C SER A 143 -6.09 16.66 1.20
N TYR A 144 -5.18 15.87 1.73
CA TYR A 144 -5.07 14.43 1.48
C TYR A 144 -5.77 13.70 2.60
N VAL A 145 -6.79 12.92 2.27
CA VAL A 145 -7.55 12.10 3.22
C VAL A 145 -7.01 10.68 3.19
N PHE A 146 -6.72 10.11 4.36
CA PHE A 146 -6.12 8.79 4.52
C PHE A 146 -7.15 7.82 5.08
N SER A 147 -7.84 7.08 4.20
CA SER A 147 -8.90 6.17 4.61
C SER A 147 -8.35 4.90 5.26
N LEU A 148 -8.96 4.50 6.38
CA LEU A 148 -8.62 3.27 7.07
C LEU A 148 -9.00 2.05 6.21
N PRO A 149 -8.15 1.00 6.18
CA PRO A 149 -8.41 -0.18 5.37
C PRO A 149 -9.63 -0.97 5.88
N MET A 150 -10.33 -1.63 4.96
CA MET A 150 -11.37 -2.56 5.33
C MET A 150 -10.76 -3.79 6.03
N GLY A 151 -11.42 -4.29 7.08
CA GLY A 151 -10.96 -5.49 7.77
C GLY A 151 -9.85 -5.29 8.80
N CYS A 152 -9.42 -4.05 9.08
CA CYS A 152 -8.44 -3.76 10.14
C CYS A 152 -9.03 -3.80 11.57
N GLY A 153 -10.22 -4.37 11.74
CA GLY A 153 -10.94 -4.41 13.01
C GLY A 153 -11.59 -3.09 13.42
N VAL A 154 -11.72 -2.18 12.46
CA VAL A 154 -12.48 -0.93 12.58
C VAL A 154 -13.76 -1.11 11.79
N GLY A 155 -14.90 -0.91 12.43
CA GLY A 155 -16.21 -0.91 11.77
C GLY A 155 -16.50 0.38 11.02
N GLN A 156 -17.77 0.71 10.89
CA GLN A 156 -18.23 1.95 10.25
C GLN A 156 -18.85 2.94 11.27
N GLY A 157 -18.78 2.64 12.56
CA GLY A 157 -19.31 3.46 13.63
C GLY A 157 -18.25 4.14 14.46
N MET A 158 -18.48 4.18 15.78
CA MET A 158 -17.63 4.88 16.76
C MET A 158 -16.19 4.37 16.80
N THR A 159 -15.93 3.10 16.48
CA THR A 159 -14.55 2.58 16.41
C THR A 159 -13.76 3.30 15.32
N ARG A 160 -14.40 3.60 14.17
CA ARG A 160 -13.77 4.34 13.07
C ARG A 160 -13.49 5.79 13.45
N THR A 161 -14.48 6.48 14.04
CA THR A 161 -14.32 7.86 14.50
C THR A 161 -13.17 7.98 15.49
N LYS A 162 -13.15 7.14 16.52
CA LYS A 162 -12.08 7.14 17.54
C LYS A 162 -10.70 6.85 16.95
N ALA A 163 -10.61 5.88 16.03
CA ALA A 163 -9.35 5.59 15.34
C ALA A 163 -8.87 6.78 14.50
N ALA A 164 -9.76 7.41 13.73
CA ALA A 164 -9.45 8.57 12.90
C ALA A 164 -9.01 9.78 13.73
N GLU A 165 -9.70 10.06 14.84
CA GLU A 165 -9.34 11.13 15.77
C GLU A 165 -7.98 10.88 16.43
N ALA A 166 -7.73 9.66 16.91
CA ALA A 166 -6.44 9.31 17.48
C ALA A 166 -5.29 9.42 16.46
N MET A 167 -5.52 8.99 15.21
CA MET A 167 -4.54 9.19 14.12
C MET A 167 -4.26 10.67 13.88
N ARG A 168 -5.31 11.51 13.84
CA ARG A 168 -5.19 12.96 13.68
C ARG A 168 -4.33 13.56 14.79
N GLU A 169 -4.65 13.25 16.07
CA GLU A 169 -3.91 13.75 17.22
C GLU A 169 -2.43 13.35 17.18
N TYR A 170 -2.15 12.11 16.80
CA TYR A 170 -0.78 11.64 16.64
C TYR A 170 -0.02 12.45 15.57
N LEU A 171 -0.65 12.69 14.42
CA LEU A 171 -0.05 13.44 13.31
C LEU A 171 0.13 14.92 13.64
N GLU A 172 -0.83 15.55 14.36
CA GLU A 172 -0.67 16.90 14.89
C GLU A 172 0.52 16.99 15.87
N GLY A 173 0.67 15.99 16.75
CA GLY A 173 1.81 15.91 17.66
C GLY A 173 3.17 15.84 16.96
N LEU A 174 3.21 15.37 15.71
CA LEU A 174 4.39 15.37 14.85
C LEU A 174 4.57 16.65 14.03
N GLY A 175 3.65 17.63 14.17
CA GLY A 175 3.71 18.94 13.51
C GLY A 175 3.04 19.00 12.14
N TYR A 176 2.21 18.00 11.77
CA TYR A 176 1.39 18.09 10.56
C TYR A 176 0.17 18.97 10.78
N ASP A 177 -0.25 19.69 9.73
CA ASP A 177 -1.55 20.37 9.68
C ASP A 177 -2.63 19.31 9.40
N ALA A 178 -3.16 18.72 10.48
CA ALA A 178 -4.04 17.58 10.46
C ALA A 178 -5.47 17.94 10.88
N MET A 179 -6.44 17.34 10.19
CA MET A 179 -7.87 17.48 10.48
C MET A 179 -8.54 16.11 10.40
N THR A 180 -9.73 15.99 10.99
CA THR A 180 -10.58 14.83 10.75
C THR A 180 -11.52 15.14 9.58
N TYR A 181 -11.47 14.30 8.54
CA TYR A 181 -12.49 14.26 7.50
C TYR A 181 -13.65 13.43 8.02
N CYS A 182 -14.83 14.04 8.08
CA CYS A 182 -16.07 13.37 8.51
C CYS A 182 -17.05 13.33 7.35
N GLN A 183 -17.56 12.16 7.04
CA GLN A 183 -18.64 11.97 6.10
C GLN A 183 -19.63 11.00 6.73
N ALA A 184 -20.80 11.53 7.12
CA ALA A 184 -21.95 10.72 7.51
C ALA A 184 -22.74 10.30 6.26
N ASP A 185 -23.27 9.08 6.28
CA ASP A 185 -24.28 8.62 5.32
C ASP A 185 -25.67 9.23 5.62
#